data_3e89859ed7d9cd883e7c93b3db068d4b
#
_entry.id   3e89859ed7d9cd883e7c93b3db068d4b
#
_cell.length_a   1.000
_cell.length_b   1.000
_cell.length_c   1.000
_cell.angle_alpha   90.00
_cell.angle_beta   90.00
_cell.angle_gamma   90.00
#
_symmetry.space_group_name_H-M   'P 1'
#
loop_
_entity.id
_entity.type
_entity.pdbx_description
1 polymer ?
#
loop_
_entity_poly.entity_id
_entity_poly.type
_entity_poly.pdbx_seq_one_letter_code
_entity_poly.pdbx_strand_id
1 'polypeptide(L)'
;VILVGTVKNMKEGVLQVCFPAGCKRWKKVGPYTSEAGDLSAKKTDLTSLEMEFCLAEQATNQANCTVQVQLYTAKKAGDDWVTDKPGPKITIVFDKTATGINTVSTEGPVTYTVYTLQGKLVGKGISSLQGLAKGTYIIQKKDNKGVVSAEKHIIQ
;
A
#
# COMPACT_ATOMS: atom_id res chain seq x y z
N VAL A 1 4.46 16.57 8.94
CA VAL A 1 4.25 15.81 7.69
C VAL A 1 2.90 16.13 7.09
N ILE A 2 2.76 15.91 5.78
CA ILE A 2 1.51 16.04 5.02
C ILE A 2 1.30 14.73 4.27
N LEU A 3 0.08 14.19 4.32
CA LEU A 3 -0.33 13.04 3.53
C LEU A 3 -0.91 13.53 2.19
N VAL A 4 -0.34 13.04 1.10
CA VAL A 4 -0.91 13.22 -0.24
C VAL A 4 -1.41 11.87 -0.73
N GLY A 5 -2.68 11.81 -1.12
CA GLY A 5 -3.31 10.60 -1.63
C GLY A 5 -3.95 10.83 -2.99
N THR A 6 -4.07 9.78 -3.77
CA THR A 6 -4.86 9.76 -5.00
C THR A 6 -5.74 8.51 -5.00
N VAL A 7 -7.04 8.70 -4.90
CA VAL A 7 -8.00 7.62 -5.09
C VAL A 7 -8.06 7.31 -6.59
N LYS A 8 -7.62 6.13 -6.98
CA LYS A 8 -7.54 5.67 -8.38
C LYS A 8 -8.87 5.11 -8.86
N ASN A 9 -9.50 4.33 -8.00
CA ASN A 9 -10.87 3.87 -8.18
C ASN A 9 -11.60 3.81 -6.84
N MET A 10 -12.91 3.86 -6.86
CA MET A 10 -13.75 3.67 -5.68
C MET A 10 -15.17 3.30 -6.13
N LYS A 11 -15.67 2.17 -5.66
CA LYS A 11 -16.99 1.65 -6.01
C LYS A 11 -17.72 1.17 -4.77
N GLU A 12 -18.97 1.59 -4.62
CA GLU A 12 -19.88 1.14 -3.56
C GLU A 12 -19.39 1.40 -2.12
N GLY A 13 -18.79 2.58 -1.90
CA GLY A 13 -18.32 3.00 -0.59
C GLY A 13 -17.62 4.33 -0.61
N VAL A 14 -17.04 4.70 0.52
CA VAL A 14 -16.24 5.91 0.71
C VAL A 14 -14.98 5.57 1.48
N LEU A 15 -13.86 6.21 1.15
CA LEU A 15 -12.61 6.06 1.89
C LEU A 15 -12.58 7.05 3.05
N GLN A 16 -12.50 6.55 4.28
CA GLN A 16 -12.26 7.36 5.46
C GLN A 16 -10.77 7.35 5.78
N VAL A 17 -10.22 8.53 6.01
CA VAL A 17 -8.81 8.72 6.33
C VAL A 17 -8.71 9.58 7.57
N CYS A 18 -8.08 9.04 8.60
CA CYS A 18 -7.84 9.71 9.87
C CYS A 18 -6.37 10.09 9.95
N PHE A 19 -6.06 11.37 9.68
CA PHE A 19 -4.72 11.94 9.72
C PHE A 19 -4.77 13.46 9.47
N PRO A 20 -3.98 14.30 10.19
CA PRO A 20 -3.18 14.01 11.39
C PRO A 20 -4.02 13.94 12.66
N ALA A 21 -5.12 14.64 12.67
CA ALA A 21 -6.09 14.68 13.75
C ALA A 21 -7.50 14.65 13.17
N GLY A 22 -8.32 13.71 13.65
CA GLY A 22 -9.66 13.49 13.15
C GLY A 22 -9.71 12.76 11.81
N CYS A 23 -10.93 12.45 11.38
CA CYS A 23 -11.18 11.65 10.19
C CYS A 23 -11.91 12.48 9.12
N LYS A 24 -11.46 12.36 7.88
CA LYS A 24 -12.11 12.96 6.71
C LYS A 24 -12.53 11.86 5.75
N ARG A 25 -13.65 12.06 5.05
CA ARG A 25 -14.15 11.12 4.04
C ARG A 25 -13.81 11.60 2.64
N TRP A 26 -13.09 10.77 1.92
CA TRP A 26 -12.78 10.94 0.50
C TRP A 26 -13.86 10.24 -0.31
N LYS A 27 -14.72 11.04 -0.96
CA LYS A 27 -15.96 10.56 -1.58
C LYS A 27 -15.88 10.38 -3.09
N LYS A 28 -14.76 10.79 -3.71
CA LYS A 28 -14.59 10.77 -5.17
C LYS A 28 -13.21 10.29 -5.54
N VAL A 29 -13.07 9.75 -6.73
CA VAL A 29 -11.79 9.51 -7.38
C VAL A 29 -11.07 10.84 -7.58
N GLY A 30 -9.76 10.87 -7.37
CA GLY A 30 -8.94 12.06 -7.54
C GLY A 30 -7.91 12.28 -6.42
N PRO A 31 -7.20 13.41 -6.48
CA PRO A 31 -6.18 13.76 -5.51
C PRO A 31 -6.81 14.34 -4.23
N TYR A 32 -6.13 14.07 -3.12
CA TYR A 32 -6.45 14.58 -1.79
C TYR A 32 -5.16 14.92 -1.04
N THR A 33 -5.22 15.97 -0.23
CA THR A 33 -4.10 16.38 0.62
C THR A 33 -4.62 16.63 2.03
N SER A 34 -3.93 16.11 3.03
CA SER A 34 -4.24 16.37 4.44
C SER A 34 -3.74 17.75 4.87
N GLU A 35 -4.18 18.18 6.03
CA GLU A 35 -3.47 19.20 6.79
C GLU A 35 -2.12 18.68 7.26
N ALA A 36 -1.22 19.59 7.67
CA ALA A 36 0.05 19.20 8.24
C ALA A 36 -0.14 18.62 9.65
N GLY A 37 0.57 17.57 9.96
CA GLY A 37 0.57 16.92 11.26
C GLY A 37 1.98 16.62 11.76
N ASP A 38 2.11 16.45 13.07
CA ASP A 38 3.36 16.08 13.70
C ASP A 38 3.44 14.56 13.91
N LEU A 39 4.51 13.95 13.40
CA LEU A 39 4.88 12.55 13.61
C LEU A 39 6.21 12.50 14.37
N SER A 40 6.31 13.16 15.50
CA SER A 40 7.51 13.11 16.34
C SER A 40 7.70 11.72 16.94
N ALA A 41 8.88 11.13 16.73
CA ALA A 41 9.27 9.87 17.36
C ALA A 41 9.37 9.95 18.91
N LYS A 42 9.32 11.16 19.48
CA LYS A 42 9.36 11.40 20.91
C LYS A 42 7.96 11.53 21.53
N LYS A 43 6.90 11.53 20.73
CA LYS A 43 5.53 11.66 21.19
C LYS A 43 5.07 10.28 21.67
N THR A 44 4.62 10.22 22.92
CA THR A 44 4.03 9.02 23.52
C THR A 44 2.65 8.70 22.96
N ASP A 45 1.96 9.71 22.41
CA ASP A 45 0.67 9.53 21.76
C ASP A 45 0.91 9.14 20.29
N LEU A 46 0.51 7.94 19.95
CA LEU A 46 0.58 7.42 18.59
C LEU A 46 -0.29 8.26 17.66
N THR A 47 0.33 9.13 16.87
CA THR A 47 -0.34 9.70 15.72
C THR A 47 -0.35 8.60 14.64
N SER A 48 -1.47 7.93 14.50
CA SER A 48 -1.63 6.88 13.49
C SER A 48 -2.21 7.45 12.21
N LEU A 49 -1.77 6.91 11.09
CA LEU A 49 -2.50 7.02 9.84
C LEU A 49 -3.44 5.82 9.76
N GLU A 50 -4.72 6.07 9.88
CA GLU A 50 -5.75 5.06 9.75
C GLU A 50 -6.55 5.28 8.47
N MET A 51 -6.76 4.20 7.72
CA MET A 51 -7.58 4.21 6.52
C MET A 51 -8.59 3.09 6.56
N GLU A 52 -9.84 3.42 6.31
CA GLU A 52 -10.96 2.49 6.30
C GLU A 52 -11.79 2.71 5.02
N PHE A 53 -12.11 1.64 4.32
CA PHE A 53 -13.09 1.69 3.24
C PHE A 53 -14.47 1.35 3.80
N CYS A 54 -15.26 2.40 4.03
CA CYS A 54 -16.63 2.29 4.53
C CYS A 54 -17.55 1.89 3.39
N LEU A 55 -18.08 0.68 3.43
CA LEU A 55 -18.99 0.14 2.42
C LEU A 55 -20.33 0.90 2.42
N ALA A 56 -20.94 1.04 1.26
CA ALA A 56 -22.34 1.46 1.15
C ALA A 56 -23.25 0.39 1.77
N GLU A 57 -24.44 0.78 2.23
CA GLU A 57 -25.37 -0.11 2.92
C GLU A 57 -25.76 -1.35 2.10
N GLN A 58 -25.86 -1.21 0.79
CA GLN A 58 -26.18 -2.30 -0.14
C GLN A 58 -24.99 -2.68 -1.03
N ALA A 59 -23.77 -2.58 -0.50
CA ALA A 59 -22.57 -2.89 -1.26
C ALA A 59 -22.50 -4.36 -1.68
N THR A 60 -22.29 -4.60 -2.97
CA THR A 60 -22.12 -5.93 -3.56
C THR A 60 -20.68 -6.45 -3.37
N ASN A 61 -20.39 -7.63 -3.90
CA ASN A 61 -19.04 -8.17 -3.94
C ASN A 61 -18.09 -7.41 -4.92
N GLN A 62 -18.60 -6.41 -5.64
CA GLN A 62 -17.81 -5.55 -6.51
C GLN A 62 -17.33 -4.28 -5.80
N ALA A 63 -17.68 -4.08 -4.53
CA ALA A 63 -17.21 -2.96 -3.73
C ALA A 63 -15.68 -3.02 -3.60
N ASN A 64 -15.03 -1.95 -4.02
CA ASN A 64 -13.57 -1.86 -3.99
C ASN A 64 -13.10 -0.40 -3.93
N CYS A 65 -11.88 -0.22 -3.43
CA CYS A 65 -11.21 1.08 -3.47
C CYS A 65 -9.71 0.84 -3.65
N THR A 66 -9.11 1.59 -4.55
CA THR A 66 -7.65 1.64 -4.69
C THR A 66 -7.18 3.06 -4.45
N VAL A 67 -6.31 3.25 -3.50
CA VAL A 67 -5.70 4.53 -3.17
C VAL A 67 -4.19 4.43 -3.18
N GLN A 68 -3.54 5.41 -3.77
CA GLN A 68 -2.11 5.59 -3.72
C GLN A 68 -1.81 6.74 -2.76
N VAL A 69 -0.99 6.50 -1.74
CA VAL A 69 -0.67 7.48 -0.71
C VAL A 69 0.83 7.66 -0.56
N GLN A 70 1.22 8.87 -0.17
CA GLN A 70 2.59 9.24 0.08
C GLN A 70 2.66 10.29 1.19
N LEU A 71 3.49 10.05 2.20
CA LEU A 71 3.79 11.04 3.22
C LEU A 71 4.94 11.94 2.73
N TYR A 72 4.80 13.22 2.98
CA TYR A 72 5.84 14.21 2.73
C TYR A 72 6.28 14.84 4.05
N THR A 73 7.55 15.19 4.17
CA THR A 73 7.93 16.19 5.18
C THR A 73 7.26 17.52 4.82
N ALA A 74 6.98 18.33 5.82
CA ALA A 74 6.36 19.63 5.62
C ALA A 74 7.34 20.76 5.98
N LYS A 75 7.26 21.86 5.24
CA LYS A 75 8.00 23.10 5.54
C LYS A 75 7.06 24.29 5.54
N LYS A 76 7.42 25.35 6.23
CA LYS A 76 6.72 26.62 6.20
C LYS A 76 6.93 27.34 4.87
N ALA A 77 5.85 27.90 4.33
CA ALA A 77 5.84 28.80 3.18
C ALA A 77 4.86 29.95 3.52
N GLY A 78 5.40 31.03 4.10
CA GLY A 78 4.59 32.05 4.74
C GLY A 78 3.87 31.48 5.98
N ASP A 79 2.56 31.69 6.05
CA ASP A 79 1.72 31.15 7.14
C ASP A 79 1.30 29.70 6.93
N ASP A 80 1.45 29.16 5.73
CA ASP A 80 1.02 27.82 5.36
C ASP A 80 2.14 26.77 5.52
N TRP A 81 1.71 25.51 5.71
CA TRP A 81 2.55 24.35 5.61
C TRP A 81 2.41 23.72 4.22
N VAL A 82 3.54 23.51 3.53
CA VAL A 82 3.57 22.88 2.21
C VAL A 82 4.41 21.61 2.23
N THR A 83 4.18 20.72 1.27
CA THR A 83 4.99 19.52 1.07
C THR A 83 6.44 19.88 0.75
N ASP A 84 7.39 19.12 1.28
CA ASP A 84 8.82 19.29 1.03
C ASP A 84 9.42 18.02 0.42
N LYS A 85 9.91 17.08 1.23
CA LYS A 85 10.56 15.85 0.75
C LYS A 85 9.57 14.68 0.74
N PRO A 86 9.48 13.92 -0.36
CA PRO A 86 8.62 12.75 -0.43
C PRO A 86 9.19 11.58 0.37
N GLY A 87 8.35 10.90 1.12
CA GLY A 87 8.58 9.56 1.65
C GLY A 87 8.21 8.47 0.63
N PRO A 88 8.16 7.21 1.04
CA PRO A 88 7.75 6.11 0.17
C PRO A 88 6.29 6.26 -0.27
N LYS A 89 6.03 5.87 -1.51
CA LYS A 89 4.68 5.80 -2.05
C LYS A 89 4.11 4.40 -1.82
N ILE A 90 2.89 4.32 -1.35
CA ILE A 90 2.20 3.08 -1.01
C ILE A 90 0.88 3.01 -1.78
N THR A 91 0.57 1.86 -2.37
CA THR A 91 -0.74 1.59 -2.95
C THR A 91 -1.50 0.65 -2.02
N ILE A 92 -2.69 1.07 -1.61
CA ILE A 92 -3.60 0.29 -0.76
C ILE A 92 -4.80 -0.10 -1.59
N VAL A 93 -5.14 -1.39 -1.57
CA VAL A 93 -6.31 -1.93 -2.25
C VAL A 93 -7.27 -2.50 -1.21
N PHE A 94 -8.47 -1.97 -1.18
CA PHE A 94 -9.59 -2.53 -0.44
C PHE A 94 -10.47 -3.29 -1.42
N ASP A 95 -10.63 -4.57 -1.19
CA ASP A 95 -11.46 -5.45 -2.01
C ASP A 95 -12.29 -6.35 -1.09
N LYS A 96 -13.61 -6.31 -1.22
CA LYS A 96 -14.54 -7.11 -0.40
C LYS A 96 -14.36 -8.61 -0.63
N THR A 97 -13.83 -9.03 -1.77
CA THR A 97 -13.59 -10.44 -2.10
C THR A 97 -12.22 -10.93 -1.66
N ALA A 98 -11.32 -10.01 -1.32
CA ALA A 98 -9.97 -10.37 -0.90
C ALA A 98 -9.98 -11.02 0.49
N THR A 99 -9.75 -12.31 0.55
CA THR A 99 -9.53 -13.05 1.79
C THR A 99 -8.05 -13.05 2.15
N GLY A 100 -7.52 -11.91 2.58
CA GLY A 100 -6.12 -11.80 3.00
C GLY A 100 -5.48 -10.44 2.70
N ILE A 101 -4.32 -10.20 3.28
CA ILE A 101 -3.50 -9.01 3.03
C ILE A 101 -2.87 -9.17 1.64
N ASN A 102 -3.44 -8.53 0.62
CA ASN A 102 -2.75 -8.36 -0.64
C ASN A 102 -1.56 -7.42 -0.44
N THR A 103 -0.41 -7.89 -0.81
CA THR A 103 0.92 -7.31 -0.66
C THR A 103 0.93 -5.79 -0.81
N VAL A 104 1.53 -5.09 0.14
CA VAL A 104 1.98 -3.70 -0.04
C VAL A 104 3.02 -3.71 -1.17
N SER A 105 2.64 -3.35 -2.37
CA SER A 105 3.61 -3.13 -3.44
C SER A 105 4.28 -1.78 -3.21
N THR A 106 5.45 -1.79 -2.63
CA THR A 106 6.37 -0.66 -2.74
C THR A 106 6.76 -0.57 -4.22
N GLU A 107 6.44 0.53 -4.89
CA GLU A 107 6.85 0.76 -6.28
C GLU A 107 8.38 0.77 -6.37
N GLY A 108 8.93 -0.30 -6.85
CA GLY A 108 10.31 -0.53 -7.19
C GLY A 108 10.40 -1.89 -7.86
N PRO A 109 11.36 -2.14 -8.73
CA PRO A 109 11.50 -3.42 -9.38
C PRO A 109 11.73 -4.51 -8.32
N VAL A 110 10.71 -5.33 -8.12
CA VAL A 110 10.81 -6.53 -7.30
C VAL A 110 11.30 -7.66 -8.18
N THR A 111 12.30 -8.39 -7.70
CA THR A 111 12.78 -9.58 -8.37
C THR A 111 12.55 -10.80 -7.50
N TYR A 112 12.22 -11.91 -8.14
CA TYR A 112 11.99 -13.19 -7.49
C TYR A 112 13.09 -14.18 -7.84
N THR A 113 13.50 -14.97 -6.85
CA THR A 113 14.27 -16.19 -7.07
C THR A 113 13.43 -17.36 -6.62
N VAL A 114 13.21 -18.33 -7.49
CA VAL A 114 12.27 -19.44 -7.29
C VAL A 114 13.05 -20.75 -7.18
N TYR A 115 12.72 -21.53 -6.16
CA TYR A 115 13.29 -22.86 -5.93
C TYR A 115 12.19 -23.92 -5.81
N THR A 116 12.47 -25.16 -6.19
CA THR A 116 11.63 -26.29 -5.79
C THR A 116 11.76 -26.53 -4.27
N LEU A 117 10.89 -27.36 -3.70
CA LEU A 117 11.02 -27.77 -2.29
C LEU A 117 12.33 -28.49 -1.98
N GLN A 118 12.99 -29.11 -2.97
CA GLN A 118 14.28 -29.77 -2.87
C GLN A 118 15.46 -28.80 -3.02
N GLY A 119 15.20 -27.48 -3.13
CA GLY A 119 16.23 -26.45 -3.26
C GLY A 119 16.79 -26.25 -4.67
N LYS A 120 16.24 -26.94 -5.70
CA LYS A 120 16.68 -26.74 -7.09
C LYS A 120 16.21 -25.37 -7.58
N LEU A 121 17.10 -24.56 -8.13
CA LEU A 121 16.80 -23.27 -8.74
C LEU A 121 15.93 -23.45 -9.99
N VAL A 122 14.78 -22.77 -10.04
CA VAL A 122 13.84 -22.73 -11.18
C VAL A 122 13.97 -21.43 -11.94
N GLY A 123 14.15 -20.30 -11.25
CA GLY A 123 14.31 -18.98 -11.87
C GLY A 123 15.00 -18.01 -10.90
N LYS A 124 15.82 -17.10 -11.45
CA LYS A 124 16.52 -16.07 -10.67
C LYS A 124 16.34 -14.71 -11.30
N GLY A 125 15.98 -13.72 -10.48
CA GLY A 125 15.83 -12.34 -10.94
C GLY A 125 14.63 -12.13 -11.85
N ILE A 126 13.61 -13.00 -11.79
CA ILE A 126 12.41 -12.86 -12.60
C ILE A 126 11.48 -11.80 -11.99
N SER A 127 10.83 -11.01 -12.84
CA SER A 127 9.92 -9.93 -12.42
C SER A 127 8.47 -10.39 -12.24
N SER A 128 8.13 -11.62 -12.65
CA SER A 128 6.79 -12.18 -12.55
C SER A 128 6.85 -13.68 -12.29
N LEU A 129 5.88 -14.18 -11.53
CA LEU A 129 5.69 -15.62 -11.28
C LEU A 129 4.77 -16.29 -12.32
N GLN A 130 4.27 -15.52 -13.28
CA GLN A 130 3.45 -16.05 -14.37
C GLN A 130 4.29 -16.96 -15.26
N GLY A 131 3.69 -18.08 -15.68
CA GLY A 131 4.37 -19.07 -16.53
C GLY A 131 5.14 -20.14 -15.77
N LEU A 132 5.17 -20.11 -14.45
CA LEU A 132 5.65 -21.24 -13.67
C LEU A 132 4.67 -22.42 -13.80
N ALA A 133 5.23 -23.63 -13.93
CA ALA A 133 4.41 -24.84 -13.92
C ALA A 133 3.68 -25.01 -12.58
N LYS A 134 2.56 -25.72 -12.60
CA LYS A 134 1.84 -26.08 -11.38
C LYS A 134 2.76 -26.80 -10.40
N GLY A 135 2.75 -26.39 -9.15
CA GLY A 135 3.62 -26.98 -8.15
C GLY A 135 3.79 -26.14 -6.91
N THR A 136 4.59 -26.63 -5.98
CA THR A 136 4.95 -25.93 -4.75
C THR A 136 6.39 -25.47 -4.82
N TYR A 137 6.60 -24.19 -4.53
CA TYR A 137 7.90 -23.52 -4.64
C TYR A 137 8.26 -22.78 -3.36
N ILE A 138 9.54 -22.56 -3.15
CA ILE A 138 10.06 -21.54 -2.23
C ILE A 138 10.43 -20.32 -3.08
N ILE A 139 9.80 -19.20 -2.78
CA ILE A 139 10.01 -17.95 -3.51
C ILE A 139 10.75 -16.97 -2.60
N GLN A 140 11.92 -16.53 -3.02
CA GLN A 140 12.61 -15.40 -2.42
C GLN A 140 12.27 -14.14 -3.20
N LYS A 141 11.75 -13.14 -2.51
CA LYS A 141 11.44 -11.82 -3.03
C LYS A 141 12.52 -10.84 -2.58
N LYS A 142 13.14 -10.16 -3.54
CA LYS A 142 14.10 -9.08 -3.28
C LYS A 142 13.49 -7.76 -3.72
N ASP A 143 13.37 -6.81 -2.81
CA ASP A 143 12.89 -5.46 -3.11
C ASP A 143 14.01 -4.55 -3.62
N ASN A 144 13.66 -3.31 -3.99
CA ASN A 144 14.59 -2.29 -4.45
C ASN A 144 15.60 -1.82 -3.39
N LYS A 145 15.38 -2.14 -2.12
CA LYS A 145 16.30 -1.86 -1.00
C LYS A 145 17.21 -3.04 -0.70
N GLY A 146 17.06 -4.14 -1.44
CA GLY A 146 17.83 -5.36 -1.25
C GLY A 146 17.32 -6.26 -0.12
N VAL A 147 16.16 -5.95 0.47
CA VAL A 147 15.53 -6.81 1.49
C VAL A 147 15.04 -8.08 0.82
N VAL A 148 15.40 -9.22 1.40
CA VAL A 148 15.00 -10.54 0.92
C VAL A 148 14.02 -11.15 1.90
N SER A 149 12.84 -11.52 1.42
CA SER A 149 11.87 -12.36 2.13
C SER A 149 11.70 -13.67 1.40
N ALA A 150 11.43 -14.75 2.13
CA ALA A 150 11.19 -16.07 1.54
C ALA A 150 9.88 -16.65 2.03
N GLU A 151 9.09 -17.20 1.11
CA GLU A 151 7.81 -17.82 1.40
C GLU A 151 7.57 -19.08 0.58
N LYS A 152 6.74 -19.99 1.11
CA LYS A 152 6.24 -21.16 0.37
C LYS A 152 5.03 -20.73 -0.45
N HIS A 153 5.04 -21.00 -1.76
CA HIS A 153 4.00 -20.62 -2.68
C HIS A 153 3.49 -21.82 -3.49
N ILE A 154 2.16 -21.88 -3.72
CA ILE A 154 1.52 -22.94 -4.49
C ILE A 154 0.97 -22.33 -5.78
N ILE A 155 1.46 -22.80 -6.92
CA ILE A 155 0.94 -22.46 -8.25
C ILE A 155 -0.08 -23.53 -8.65
N GLN A 156 -1.31 -23.10 -8.88
CA GLN A 156 -2.45 -23.95 -9.26
C GLN A 156 -2.73 -23.93 -10.78
#